data_8846aa93e28150d48191f8426238025f
#
_entry.id   8846aa93e28150d48191f8426238025f
#
_cell.length_a   1.000
_cell.length_b   1.000
_cell.length_c   1.000
_cell.angle_alpha   90.00
_cell.angle_beta   90.00
_cell.angle_gamma   90.00
#
_symmetry.space_group_name_H-M   'P 1'
#
loop_
_entity.id
_entity.type
_entity.pdbx_description
1 polymer ?
#
loop_
_entity_poly.entity_id
_entity_poly.type
_entity_poly.pdbx_seq_one_letter_code
_entity_poly.pdbx_strand_id
1 'polypeptide(L)'
;MPKTALHFGAGNIGRGFITPILQENGYEVVLVDVDSDLVNKLNTDQEYSVNFIGSSKESIKVSNIKALNLSDSSEIQSLISSCDFVSTSVGPQYVNSVLQPVSYTHLRAHETNVD
;
A
#
# COMPACT_ATOMS: atom_id res chain seq x y z
N MET A 1 0.82 20.41 0.59
CA MET A 1 1.04 19.22 1.40
C MET A 1 0.73 17.98 0.58
N PRO A 2 1.63 17.03 0.51
CA PRO A 2 1.32 15.80 -0.23
C PRO A 2 0.22 15.02 0.46
N LYS A 3 -0.59 14.35 -0.35
CA LYS A 3 -1.61 13.46 0.16
C LYS A 3 -0.98 12.11 0.51
N THR A 4 -1.57 11.41 1.45
CA THR A 4 -1.08 10.10 1.88
C THR A 4 -2.06 9.01 1.46
N ALA A 5 -1.52 7.95 0.86
CA ALA A 5 -2.28 6.76 0.49
C ALA A 5 -1.76 5.56 1.25
N LEU A 6 -2.67 4.78 1.79
CA LEU A 6 -2.34 3.53 2.46
C LEU A 6 -2.82 2.38 1.57
N HIS A 7 -1.90 1.51 1.19
CA HIS A 7 -2.23 0.38 0.32
C HIS A 7 -1.86 -0.94 0.98
N PHE A 8 -2.84 -1.83 1.09
CA PHE A 8 -2.64 -3.15 1.66
C PHE A 8 -2.27 -4.13 0.56
N GLY A 9 -1.08 -4.70 0.68
CA GLY A 9 -0.51 -5.62 -0.30
C GLY A 9 0.69 -5.02 -0.99
N ALA A 10 1.88 -5.54 -0.70
CA ALA A 10 3.12 -5.05 -1.28
C ALA A 10 3.70 -6.04 -2.31
N GLY A 11 2.84 -6.86 -2.90
CA GLY A 11 3.22 -7.77 -3.96
C GLY A 11 3.43 -7.04 -5.29
N ASN A 12 3.42 -7.81 -6.37
CA ASN A 12 3.72 -7.24 -7.70
C ASN A 12 2.73 -6.16 -8.12
N ILE A 13 1.45 -6.33 -7.81
CA ILE A 13 0.43 -5.35 -8.20
C ILE A 13 0.58 -4.07 -7.38
N GLY A 14 0.75 -4.20 -6.06
CA GLY A 14 0.91 -3.03 -5.19
C GLY A 14 2.15 -2.23 -5.53
N ARG A 15 3.29 -2.91 -5.72
CA ARG A 15 4.55 -2.24 -6.04
C ARG A 15 4.64 -1.80 -7.50
N GLY A 16 4.15 -2.63 -8.42
CA GLY A 16 4.39 -2.42 -9.84
C GLY A 16 3.31 -1.64 -10.56
N PHE A 17 2.12 -1.55 -10.00
CA PHE A 17 0.99 -0.90 -10.65
C PHE A 17 0.38 0.19 -9.80
N ILE A 18 -0.05 -0.13 -8.58
CA ILE A 18 -0.77 0.82 -7.73
C ILE A 18 0.13 1.95 -7.25
N THR A 19 1.31 1.62 -6.74
CA THR A 19 2.22 2.64 -6.18
C THR A 19 2.64 3.67 -7.22
N PRO A 20 3.10 3.29 -8.43
CA PRO A 20 3.45 4.31 -9.42
C PRO A 20 2.28 5.23 -9.78
N ILE A 21 1.08 4.68 -9.91
CA ILE A 21 -0.10 5.49 -10.24
C ILE A 21 -0.39 6.49 -9.14
N LEU A 22 -0.36 6.04 -7.89
CA LEU A 22 -0.64 6.93 -6.77
C LEU A 22 0.41 8.03 -6.65
N GLN A 23 1.68 7.70 -6.83
CA GLN A 23 2.74 8.70 -6.76
C GLN A 23 2.62 9.73 -7.88
N GLU A 24 2.23 9.29 -9.08
CA GLU A 24 2.00 10.23 -10.18
C GLU A 24 0.87 11.21 -9.88
N ASN A 25 -0.04 10.83 -9.00
CA ASN A 25 -1.16 11.66 -8.60
C ASN A 25 -0.92 12.43 -7.30
N GLY A 26 0.32 12.49 -6.87
CA GLY A 26 0.71 13.33 -5.74
C GLY A 26 0.59 12.68 -4.37
N TYR A 27 0.43 11.36 -4.31
CA TYR A 27 0.33 10.66 -3.04
C TYR A 27 1.68 10.17 -2.56
N GLU A 28 1.92 10.32 -1.26
CA GLU A 28 2.94 9.53 -0.57
C GLU A 28 2.32 8.19 -0.23
N VAL A 29 3.00 7.10 -0.56
CA VAL A 29 2.43 5.75 -0.44
C VAL A 29 3.04 5.00 0.73
N VAL A 30 2.18 4.45 1.58
CA VAL A 30 2.58 3.52 2.63
C VAL A 30 1.98 2.17 2.27
N LEU A 31 2.86 1.18 2.09
CA LEU A 31 2.46 -0.19 1.78
C LEU A 31 2.36 -1.01 3.05
N VAL A 32 1.37 -1.88 3.14
CA VAL A 32 1.21 -2.79 4.28
C VAL A 32 1.22 -4.22 3.76
N ASP A 33 1.99 -5.07 4.40
CA ASP A 33 2.04 -6.49 4.04
C ASP A 33 2.30 -7.35 5.26
N VAL A 34 2.00 -8.64 5.16
CA VAL A 34 2.27 -9.61 6.23
C VAL A 34 3.69 -10.15 6.14
N ASP A 35 4.35 -9.99 5.03
CA ASP A 35 5.70 -10.50 4.79
C ASP A 35 6.73 -9.56 5.43
N SER A 36 7.24 -9.95 6.58
CA SER A 36 8.18 -9.12 7.34
C SER A 36 9.48 -8.86 6.59
N ASP A 37 9.97 -9.85 5.85
CA ASP A 37 11.21 -9.69 5.09
C ASP A 37 11.03 -8.65 3.99
N LEU A 38 9.90 -8.70 3.30
CA LEU A 38 9.59 -7.71 2.26
C LEU A 38 9.45 -6.31 2.86
N VAL A 39 8.73 -6.19 3.96
CA VAL A 39 8.55 -4.90 4.63
C VAL A 39 9.90 -4.32 5.05
N ASN A 40 10.75 -5.13 5.65
CA ASN A 40 12.07 -4.68 6.08
C ASN A 40 12.92 -4.24 4.90
N LYS A 41 12.88 -4.98 3.80
CA LYS A 41 13.64 -4.64 2.61
C LYS A 41 13.16 -3.33 2.00
N LEU A 42 11.86 -3.14 1.90
CA LEU A 42 11.29 -1.90 1.37
C LEU A 42 11.69 -0.69 2.21
N ASN A 43 11.67 -0.82 3.53
CA ASN A 43 12.06 0.28 4.41
C ASN A 43 13.56 0.55 4.37
N THR A 44 14.37 -0.48 4.20
CA THR A 44 15.81 -0.33 4.12
C THR A 44 16.23 0.36 2.82
N ASP A 45 15.71 -0.13 1.71
CA ASP A 45 16.09 0.38 0.38
C ASP A 45 15.34 1.66 0.03
N GLN A 46 14.10 1.79 0.45
CA GLN A 46 13.18 2.91 0.20
C GLN A 46 12.96 3.18 -1.29
N GLU A 47 13.35 2.24 -2.12
CA GLU A 47 13.18 2.34 -3.57
C GLU A 47 13.22 0.96 -4.19
N TYR A 48 12.66 0.85 -5.39
CA TYR A 48 12.75 -0.37 -6.18
C TYR A 48 12.50 -0.04 -7.65
N SER A 49 12.84 -0.99 -8.52
CA SER A 49 12.61 -0.84 -9.96
C SER A 49 11.44 -1.71 -10.40
N VAL A 50 10.66 -1.18 -11.32
CA VAL A 50 9.55 -1.90 -11.95
C VAL A 50 9.93 -2.15 -13.40
N ASN A 51 9.96 -3.42 -13.78
CA ASN A 51 10.30 -3.84 -15.16
C ASN A 51 9.04 -4.27 -15.89
N PHE A 52 8.88 -3.80 -17.12
CA PHE A 52 7.71 -4.14 -17.91
C PHE A 52 8.03 -5.35 -18.80
N ILE A 53 7.34 -6.45 -18.55
CA ILE A 53 7.55 -7.69 -19.29
C ILE A 53 6.93 -7.58 -20.68
N GLY A 54 7.66 -8.01 -21.71
CA GLY A 54 7.17 -8.02 -23.08
C GLY A 54 7.13 -6.67 -23.74
N SER A 55 7.76 -5.68 -23.15
CA SER A 55 7.81 -4.31 -23.67
C SER A 55 9.26 -3.92 -23.86
N SER A 56 9.51 -3.05 -24.84
CA SER A 56 10.82 -2.43 -25.01
C SER A 56 11.03 -1.24 -24.08
N LYS A 57 10.05 -0.95 -23.24
CA LYS A 57 10.13 0.20 -22.34
C LYS A 57 11.14 -0.03 -21.24
N GLU A 58 11.71 1.05 -20.79
CA GLU A 58 12.64 1.05 -19.69
C GLU A 58 11.92 0.76 -18.38
N SER A 59 12.69 0.32 -17.40
CA SER A 59 12.17 0.16 -16.06
C SER A 59 11.89 1.53 -15.43
N ILE A 60 10.92 1.56 -14.53
CA ILE A 60 10.61 2.74 -13.73
C ILE A 60 11.21 2.55 -12.36
N LYS A 61 11.84 3.59 -11.82
CA LYS A 61 12.31 3.57 -10.45
C LYS A 61 11.27 4.23 -9.55
N VAL A 62 10.85 3.48 -8.52
CA VAL A 62 9.93 3.98 -7.51
C VAL A 62 10.72 4.27 -6.24
N SER A 63 10.53 5.46 -5.69
CA SER A 63 11.27 5.89 -4.50
C SER A 63 10.33 6.53 -3.50
N ASN A 64 10.88 6.90 -2.33
CA ASN A 64 10.11 7.56 -1.26
C ASN A 64 8.93 6.74 -0.78
N ILE A 65 9.12 5.43 -0.66
CA ILE A 65 8.10 4.54 -0.14
C ILE A 65 8.36 4.20 1.31
N LYS A 66 7.30 3.85 2.01
CA LYS A 66 7.37 3.35 3.38
C LYS A 66 6.51 2.09 3.45
N ALA A 67 6.89 1.15 4.29
CA ALA A 67 6.14 -0.09 4.45
C ALA A 67 5.93 -0.39 5.92
N LEU A 68 4.79 -1.00 6.22
CA LEU A 68 4.43 -1.44 7.57
C LEU A 68 4.02 -2.90 7.53
N ASN A 69 4.32 -3.62 8.61
CA ASN A 69 3.80 -4.97 8.78
C ASN A 69 2.36 -4.88 9.25
N LEU A 70 1.52 -5.80 8.81
CA LEU A 70 0.11 -5.81 9.22
C LEU A 70 -0.05 -5.90 10.74
N SER A 71 0.93 -6.45 11.45
CA SER A 71 0.92 -6.51 12.91
C SER A 71 1.15 -5.16 13.59
N ASP A 72 1.57 -4.13 12.85
CA ASP A 72 1.76 -2.78 13.39
C ASP A 72 0.42 -2.06 13.51
N SER A 73 -0.49 -2.62 14.28
CA SER A 73 -1.90 -2.23 14.33
C SER A 73 -2.11 -0.77 14.72
N SER A 74 -1.38 -0.29 15.74
CA SER A 74 -1.59 1.07 16.22
C SER A 74 -1.17 2.11 15.18
N GLU A 75 -0.07 1.86 14.51
CA GLU A 75 0.41 2.75 13.46
C GLU A 75 -0.51 2.74 12.26
N ILE A 76 -0.99 1.56 11.88
CA ILE A 76 -1.93 1.42 10.77
C ILE A 76 -3.24 2.15 11.08
N GLN A 77 -3.77 2.01 12.29
CA GLN A 77 -4.99 2.70 12.67
C GLN A 77 -4.82 4.22 12.65
N SER A 78 -3.67 4.69 13.10
CA SER A 78 -3.37 6.12 13.05
C SER A 78 -3.36 6.61 11.60
N LEU A 79 -2.74 5.87 10.70
CA LEU A 79 -2.70 6.24 9.29
C LEU A 79 -4.06 6.16 8.62
N ILE A 80 -4.87 5.16 8.96
CA ILE A 80 -6.22 5.07 8.43
C ILE A 80 -7.03 6.32 8.78
N SER A 81 -6.85 6.82 9.99
CA SER A 81 -7.56 8.02 10.43
C SER A 81 -7.09 9.29 9.74
N SER A 82 -5.84 9.34 9.28
CA SER A 82 -5.24 10.56 8.76
C SER A 82 -4.96 10.54 7.26
N CYS A 83 -4.94 9.37 6.63
CA CYS A 83 -4.62 9.30 5.21
C CYS A 83 -5.79 9.77 4.34
N ASP A 84 -5.48 10.06 3.09
CA ASP A 84 -6.46 10.57 2.12
C ASP A 84 -7.08 9.46 1.28
N PHE A 85 -6.45 8.31 1.21
CA PHE A 85 -6.89 7.23 0.35
C PHE A 85 -6.42 5.87 0.90
N VAL A 86 -7.30 4.88 0.84
CA VAL A 86 -6.99 3.50 1.27
C VAL A 86 -7.39 2.56 0.14
N SER A 87 -6.52 1.63 -0.18
CA SER A 87 -6.79 0.62 -1.21
C SER A 87 -6.16 -0.71 -0.84
N THR A 88 -6.51 -1.75 -1.56
CA THR A 88 -5.98 -3.08 -1.31
C THR A 88 -5.83 -3.88 -2.61
N SER A 89 -4.79 -4.70 -2.66
CA SER A 89 -4.58 -5.67 -3.73
C SER A 89 -4.33 -7.09 -3.18
N VAL A 90 -4.70 -7.33 -1.93
CA VAL A 90 -4.54 -8.67 -1.35
C VAL A 90 -5.53 -9.64 -1.95
N GLY A 91 -5.18 -10.94 -1.93
CA GLY A 91 -6.08 -11.96 -2.43
C GLY A 91 -7.34 -12.08 -1.59
N PRO A 92 -8.43 -12.63 -2.18
CA PRO A 92 -9.71 -12.70 -1.48
C PRO A 92 -9.66 -13.41 -0.13
N GLN A 93 -8.78 -14.41 0.02
CA GLN A 93 -8.66 -15.14 1.26
C GLN A 93 -8.09 -14.31 2.41
N TYR A 94 -7.50 -13.17 2.11
CA TYR A 94 -6.89 -12.31 3.13
C TYR A 94 -7.69 -11.04 3.39
N VAL A 95 -8.80 -10.85 2.70
CA VAL A 95 -9.55 -9.59 2.78
C VAL A 95 -10.04 -9.34 4.21
N ASN A 96 -10.56 -10.36 4.88
CA ASN A 96 -11.04 -10.19 6.24
C ASN A 96 -9.96 -9.73 7.21
N SER A 97 -8.76 -10.29 7.07
CA SER A 97 -7.64 -9.90 7.94
C SER A 97 -7.25 -8.45 7.73
N VAL A 98 -7.29 -8.00 6.48
CA VAL A 98 -6.96 -6.62 6.13
C VAL A 98 -8.03 -5.66 6.61
N LEU A 99 -9.31 -6.04 6.46
CA LEU A 99 -10.42 -5.15 6.79
C LEU A 99 -10.66 -4.97 8.28
N GLN A 100 -10.14 -5.86 9.13
CA GLN A 100 -10.36 -5.71 10.57
C GLN A 100 -9.89 -4.36 11.12
N PRO A 101 -8.67 -3.89 10.82
CA PRO A 101 -8.28 -2.56 11.26
C PRO A 101 -9.12 -1.44 10.65
N VAL A 102 -9.55 -1.62 9.41
CA VAL A 102 -10.31 -0.60 8.68
C VAL A 102 -11.74 -0.52 9.16
N SER A 103 -12.36 -1.67 9.48
CA SER A 103 -13.79 -1.74 9.77
C SER A 103 -14.22 -0.90 10.97
N TYR A 104 -13.33 -0.71 11.94
CA TYR A 104 -13.68 0.05 13.15
C TYR A 104 -13.59 1.55 12.96
N THR A 105 -12.92 2.01 11.92
CA THR A 105 -12.67 3.43 11.75
C THR A 105 -13.19 3.98 10.44
N HIS A 106 -13.00 3.27 9.35
CA HIS A 106 -13.29 3.81 8.02
C HIS A 106 -14.53 3.27 7.36
N LEU A 107 -14.82 2.00 7.46
CA LEU A 107 -16.02 1.45 6.81
C LEU A 107 -17.30 2.07 7.35
N ARG A 108 -17.29 2.42 8.62
CA ARG A 108 -18.45 3.08 9.23
C ARG A 108 -18.62 4.51 8.74
N ALA A 109 -17.53 5.18 8.42
CA ALA A 109 -17.56 6.58 8.02
C ALA A 109 -17.78 6.75 6.53
N HIS A 110 -17.27 5.83 5.73
CA HIS A 110 -17.19 6.02 4.28
C HIS A 110 -17.99 4.99 3.47
N GLU A 111 -18.55 3.99 4.12
CA GLU A 111 -19.32 2.94 3.46
C GLU A 111 -18.57 2.35 2.27
N THR A 112 -17.30 2.06 2.44
CA THR A 112 -16.47 1.58 1.37
C THR A 112 -16.92 0.21 0.89
N ASN A 113 -17.21 0.10 -0.40
CA ASN A 113 -17.48 -1.19 -1.01
C ASN A 113 -16.16 -1.88 -1.29
N VAL A 114 -15.98 -3.04 -0.68
CA VAL A 114 -14.80 -3.85 -0.89
C VAL A 114 -15.29 -5.18 -1.43
N ASP A 115 -15.36 -5.28 -2.71
CA ASP A 115 -15.76 -6.50 -3.39
C ASP A 115 -14.56 -7.30 -3.84
#